data_9748efc48bb8aebb2ee54fe08263e444
#
_entry.id   9748efc48bb8aebb2ee54fe08263e444
#
_cell.length_a   1.000
_cell.length_b   1.000
_cell.length_c   1.000
_cell.angle_alpha   90.00
_cell.angle_beta   90.00
_cell.angle_gamma   90.00
#
_symmetry.space_group_name_H-M   'P 1'
#
loop_
_entity.id
_entity.type
_entity.pdbx_description
1 polymer ?
#
loop_
_entity_poly.entity_id
_entity_poly.type
_entity_poly.pdbx_seq_one_letter_code
_entity_poly.pdbx_strand_id
1 'polypeptide(L)'
;MLTAILTVQQAAMAQSTIFNVPTTDTVAPKKGYFEFDYLLQAPKPEDSGRVQVFAPRIVVGVVPNLEVGANVFNYDYGSATLSYFQPNIKYKFASNDSKGLAAAAGLIWYTPINRRTGQDSYGLVYANFSKKVNTGDYGPRITFGPYGIVGASQSYFGTRAGAIVGYEQPIHAKASIVADWFSGVSGFGYFNPGVSITLS
;
A
#
# COMPACT_ATOMS: atom_id res chain seq x y z
N MET A 1 16.73 -23.44 39.91
CA MET A 1 16.01 -22.23 39.50
C MET A 1 16.01 -22.19 37.95
N LEU A 2 14.86 -22.50 37.35
CA LEU A 2 14.69 -22.50 35.88
C LEU A 2 14.12 -21.12 35.50
N THR A 3 14.94 -20.25 34.93
CA THR A 3 14.50 -18.94 34.42
C THR A 3 13.92 -19.15 33.03
N ALA A 4 12.61 -19.15 32.90
CA ALA A 4 11.94 -19.12 31.62
C ALA A 4 12.07 -17.72 31.04
N ILE A 5 12.92 -17.55 30.02
CA ILE A 5 12.97 -16.34 29.21
C ILE A 5 11.80 -16.41 28.24
N LEU A 6 10.73 -15.71 28.54
CA LEU A 6 9.65 -15.40 27.60
C LEU A 6 10.18 -14.38 26.60
N THR A 7 10.71 -14.86 25.48
CA THR A 7 10.93 -14.01 24.31
C THR A 7 9.56 -13.71 23.71
N VAL A 8 9.01 -12.55 24.01
CA VAL A 8 7.92 -11.97 23.25
C VAL A 8 8.51 -11.61 21.90
N GLN A 9 8.42 -12.52 20.93
CA GLN A 9 8.62 -12.14 19.53
C GLN A 9 7.49 -11.18 19.19
N GLN A 10 7.81 -9.89 19.17
CA GLN A 10 6.99 -8.92 18.46
C GLN A 10 7.01 -9.36 17.00
N ALA A 11 5.97 -10.05 16.57
CA ALA A 11 5.66 -10.16 15.18
C ALA A 11 5.45 -8.72 14.70
N ALA A 12 6.47 -8.12 14.11
CA ALA A 12 6.31 -6.91 13.34
C ALA A 12 5.25 -7.25 12.30
N MET A 13 4.05 -6.77 12.50
CA MET A 13 2.98 -6.89 11.53
C MET A 13 3.46 -6.09 10.33
N ALA A 14 3.97 -6.80 9.33
CA ALA A 14 4.49 -6.18 8.12
C ALA A 14 3.30 -5.56 7.39
N GLN A 15 3.15 -4.26 7.50
CA GLN A 15 2.14 -3.51 6.75
C GLN A 15 2.48 -3.63 5.26
N SER A 16 1.59 -4.26 4.49
CA SER A 16 1.84 -4.52 3.07
C SER A 16 1.79 -3.25 2.21
N THR A 17 1.03 -2.26 2.65
CA THR A 17 0.91 -0.94 1.99
C THR A 17 0.91 0.19 3.01
N ILE A 18 1.34 1.39 2.59
CA ILE A 18 1.04 2.66 3.23
C ILE A 18 -0.10 3.24 2.40
N PHE A 19 -1.32 3.26 2.89
CA PHE A 19 -2.50 3.55 2.07
C PHE A 19 -2.46 2.87 0.69
N ASN A 20 -1.84 3.50 -0.31
CA ASN A 20 -1.75 2.97 -1.67
C ASN A 20 -0.31 2.66 -2.12
N VAL A 21 0.72 3.20 -1.46
CA VAL A 21 2.12 2.87 -1.76
C VAL A 21 2.47 1.51 -1.15
N PRO A 22 2.80 0.49 -1.96
CA PRO A 22 3.26 -0.78 -1.45
C PRO A 22 4.57 -0.61 -0.68
N THR A 23 4.65 -1.17 0.52
CA THR A 23 5.91 -1.22 1.29
C THR A 23 6.83 -2.29 0.75
N THR A 24 8.07 -2.33 1.24
CA THR A 24 9.00 -3.43 0.93
C THR A 24 8.81 -4.65 1.82
N ASP A 25 7.91 -4.59 2.81
CA ASP A 25 7.64 -5.73 3.68
C ASP A 25 6.73 -6.73 2.99
N THR A 26 6.87 -8.00 3.36
CA THR A 26 6.02 -9.11 2.91
C THR A 26 5.51 -9.87 4.10
N VAL A 27 4.28 -10.35 4.00
CA VAL A 27 3.66 -11.19 5.01
C VAL A 27 4.43 -12.51 5.13
N ALA A 28 4.68 -12.96 6.37
CA ALA A 28 5.40 -14.20 6.62
C ALA A 28 4.65 -15.42 6.04
N PRO A 29 5.34 -16.49 5.61
CA PRO A 29 4.72 -17.67 5.05
C PRO A 29 3.62 -18.25 5.95
N LYS A 30 2.49 -18.64 5.35
CA LYS A 30 1.30 -19.20 6.04
C LYS A 30 0.63 -18.21 7.02
N LYS A 31 0.95 -16.93 6.95
CA LYS A 31 0.27 -15.86 7.69
C LYS A 31 -0.61 -15.08 6.75
N GLY A 32 -1.68 -14.51 7.27
CA GLY A 32 -2.56 -13.58 6.60
C GLY A 32 -2.50 -12.20 7.24
N TYR A 33 -2.71 -11.20 6.44
CA TYR A 33 -2.87 -9.81 6.84
C TYR A 33 -4.19 -9.29 6.29
N PHE A 34 -4.98 -8.64 7.11
CA PHE A 34 -6.20 -7.95 6.70
C PHE A 34 -6.09 -6.48 7.07
N GLU A 35 -6.48 -5.63 6.13
CA GLU A 35 -6.50 -4.18 6.29
C GLU A 35 -7.82 -3.64 5.75
N PHE A 36 -8.32 -2.59 6.35
CA PHE A 36 -9.46 -1.84 5.87
C PHE A 36 -9.11 -0.36 5.85
N ASP A 37 -9.06 0.22 4.65
CA ASP A 37 -8.83 1.64 4.48
C ASP A 37 -10.14 2.38 4.24
N TYR A 38 -10.27 3.51 4.89
CA TYR A 38 -11.24 4.53 4.58
C TYR A 38 -10.52 5.82 4.22
N LEU A 39 -10.72 6.28 2.99
CA LEU A 39 -10.12 7.49 2.48
C LEU A 39 -11.23 8.50 2.15
N LEU A 40 -11.00 9.74 2.55
CA LEU A 40 -11.91 10.84 2.28
C LEU A 40 -11.16 11.94 1.53
N GLN A 41 -11.57 12.22 0.31
CA GLN A 41 -11.10 13.37 -0.41
C GLN A 41 -11.89 14.61 0.03
N ALA A 42 -11.19 15.61 0.57
CA ALA A 42 -11.82 16.90 0.86
C ALA A 42 -12.30 17.54 -0.45
N PRO A 43 -13.54 18.02 -0.51
CA PRO A 43 -14.05 18.67 -1.70
C PRO A 43 -13.23 19.93 -1.99
N LYS A 44 -12.86 20.14 -3.26
CA LYS A 44 -12.34 21.42 -3.71
C LYS A 44 -13.49 22.44 -3.75
N PRO A 45 -13.22 23.72 -3.56
CA PRO A 45 -14.28 24.75 -3.59
C PRO A 45 -15.13 24.77 -4.87
N GLU A 46 -14.55 24.34 -5.98
CA GLU A 46 -15.17 24.24 -7.30
C GLU A 46 -15.85 22.89 -7.59
N ASP A 47 -15.59 21.87 -6.78
CA ASP A 47 -16.13 20.52 -6.97
C ASP A 47 -17.30 20.28 -6.01
N SER A 48 -18.49 20.05 -6.54
CA SER A 48 -19.68 19.70 -5.76
C SER A 48 -19.68 18.26 -5.22
N GLY A 49 -18.60 17.52 -5.40
CA GLY A 49 -18.52 16.09 -5.11
C GLY A 49 -17.53 15.73 -4.01
N ARG A 50 -18.01 15.03 -2.99
CA ARG A 50 -17.20 14.33 -1.99
C ARG A 50 -16.88 12.94 -2.52
N VAL A 51 -15.61 12.57 -2.59
CA VAL A 51 -15.21 11.21 -2.92
C VAL A 51 -14.82 10.47 -1.64
N GLN A 52 -15.43 9.32 -1.42
CA GLN A 52 -15.10 8.40 -0.35
C GLN A 52 -14.58 7.10 -0.96
N VAL A 53 -13.57 6.50 -0.34
CA VAL A 53 -13.04 5.21 -0.78
C VAL A 53 -13.07 4.24 0.39
N PHE A 54 -13.63 3.07 0.15
CA PHE A 54 -13.63 1.93 1.07
C PHE A 54 -12.80 0.81 0.45
N ALA A 55 -11.74 0.40 1.12
CA ALA A 55 -10.80 -0.55 0.55
C ALA A 55 -10.43 -1.69 1.52
N PRO A 56 -11.28 -2.72 1.62
CA PRO A 56 -10.89 -3.97 2.28
C PRO A 56 -9.79 -4.66 1.46
N ARG A 57 -8.77 -5.15 2.17
CA ARG A 57 -7.59 -5.81 1.62
C ARG A 57 -7.30 -7.10 2.38
N ILE A 58 -6.92 -8.13 1.66
CA ILE A 58 -6.38 -9.37 2.25
C ILE A 58 -5.10 -9.75 1.53
N VAL A 59 -4.08 -10.10 2.29
CA VAL A 59 -2.78 -10.53 1.78
C VAL A 59 -2.34 -11.78 2.54
N VAL A 60 -1.75 -12.74 1.85
CA VAL A 60 -1.20 -13.96 2.44
C VAL A 60 0.24 -14.18 2.00
N GLY A 61 1.09 -14.55 2.95
CA GLY A 61 2.45 -14.99 2.67
C GLY A 61 2.45 -16.43 2.14
N VAL A 62 2.92 -16.62 0.91
CA VAL A 62 2.94 -17.94 0.24
C VAL A 62 4.21 -18.71 0.59
N VAL A 63 5.33 -18.08 0.31
CA VAL A 63 6.69 -18.59 0.64
C VAL A 63 7.51 -17.41 1.20
N PRO A 64 8.73 -17.65 1.72
CA PRO A 64 9.56 -16.53 2.17
C PRO A 64 9.69 -15.44 1.12
N ASN A 65 9.45 -14.21 1.52
CA ASN A 65 9.55 -13.00 0.68
C ASN A 65 8.52 -12.88 -0.47
N LEU A 66 7.53 -13.76 -0.56
CA LEU A 66 6.48 -13.70 -1.57
C LEU A 66 5.11 -13.63 -0.90
N GLU A 67 4.35 -12.63 -1.26
CA GLU A 67 2.95 -12.50 -0.87
C GLU A 67 2.05 -12.35 -2.09
N VAL A 68 0.82 -12.81 -1.94
CA VAL A 68 -0.28 -12.58 -2.88
C VAL A 68 -1.48 -12.07 -2.11
N GLY A 69 -2.31 -11.28 -2.77
CA GLY A 69 -3.46 -10.70 -2.12
C GLY A 69 -4.53 -10.26 -3.09
N ALA A 70 -5.59 -9.72 -2.52
CA ALA A 70 -6.66 -9.09 -3.27
C ALA A 70 -7.25 -7.94 -2.45
N ASN A 71 -7.57 -6.85 -3.13
CA ASN A 71 -8.27 -5.70 -2.58
C ASN A 71 -9.59 -5.51 -3.33
N VAL A 72 -10.56 -4.88 -2.68
CA VAL A 72 -11.74 -4.34 -3.36
C VAL A 72 -11.81 -2.86 -3.04
N PHE A 73 -11.61 -2.02 -4.05
CA PHE A 73 -11.73 -0.58 -3.91
C PHE A 73 -13.11 -0.13 -4.38
N ASN A 74 -13.83 0.55 -3.50
CA ASN A 74 -15.12 1.14 -3.79
C ASN A 74 -15.01 2.66 -3.71
N TYR A 75 -15.04 3.32 -4.85
CA TYR A 75 -15.04 4.77 -4.97
C TYR A 75 -16.49 5.24 -4.98
N ASP A 76 -16.91 5.93 -3.93
CA ASP A 76 -18.22 6.54 -3.83
C ASP A 76 -18.11 8.04 -4.15
N TYR A 77 -18.71 8.43 -5.27
CA TYR A 77 -18.78 9.81 -5.75
C TYR A 77 -20.09 10.50 -5.34
N GLY A 78 -20.88 9.89 -4.46
CA GLY A 78 -22.20 10.37 -4.06
C GLY A 78 -23.30 10.06 -5.08
N SER A 79 -23.10 10.36 -6.35
CA SER A 79 -24.05 10.04 -7.43
C SER A 79 -23.83 8.65 -8.03
N ALA A 80 -22.68 8.06 -7.80
CA ALA A 80 -22.23 6.82 -8.41
C ALA A 80 -21.17 6.12 -7.59
N THR A 81 -21.17 4.79 -7.59
CA THR A 81 -20.10 3.97 -7.04
C THR A 81 -19.38 3.25 -8.17
N LEU A 82 -18.05 3.33 -8.16
CA LEU A 82 -17.17 2.57 -9.04
C LEU A 82 -16.33 1.62 -8.20
N SER A 83 -16.37 0.33 -8.54
CA SER A 83 -15.66 -0.70 -7.77
C SER A 83 -14.66 -1.45 -8.63
N TYR A 84 -13.47 -1.66 -8.07
CA TYR A 84 -12.40 -2.45 -8.67
C TYR A 84 -12.04 -3.63 -7.78
N PHE A 85 -11.90 -4.79 -8.39
CA PHE A 85 -11.20 -5.93 -7.81
C PHE A 85 -9.72 -5.84 -8.18
N GLN A 86 -8.82 -6.01 -7.20
CA GLN A 86 -7.40 -5.78 -7.36
C GLN A 86 -6.58 -6.95 -6.82
N PRO A 87 -6.44 -8.05 -7.60
CA PRO A 87 -5.45 -9.08 -7.27
C PRO A 87 -4.05 -8.48 -7.33
N ASN A 88 -3.19 -8.92 -6.42
CA ASN A 88 -1.84 -8.39 -6.30
C ASN A 88 -0.83 -9.47 -5.93
N ILE A 89 0.42 -9.21 -6.30
CA ILE A 89 1.58 -10.03 -5.96
C ILE A 89 2.76 -9.11 -5.66
N LYS A 90 3.52 -9.44 -4.62
CA LYS A 90 4.74 -8.72 -4.25
C LYS A 90 5.84 -9.69 -3.84
N TYR A 91 7.04 -9.43 -4.33
CA TYR A 91 8.25 -10.18 -4.00
C TYR A 91 9.33 -9.26 -3.47
N LYS A 92 9.80 -9.55 -2.24
CA LYS A 92 10.95 -8.87 -1.63
C LYS A 92 12.23 -9.58 -2.05
N PHE A 93 12.96 -9.00 -2.98
CA PHE A 93 14.14 -9.61 -3.58
C PHE A 93 15.46 -9.27 -2.86
N ALA A 94 15.45 -8.29 -1.96
CA ALA A 94 16.61 -7.95 -1.16
C ALA A 94 16.21 -7.38 0.21
N SER A 95 16.98 -7.71 1.25
CA SER A 95 16.92 -7.08 2.56
C SER A 95 18.26 -7.11 3.26
N ASN A 96 18.52 -6.10 4.07
CA ASN A 96 19.65 -6.02 5.00
C ASN A 96 19.17 -5.33 6.28
N ASP A 97 18.75 -6.13 7.24
CA ASP A 97 18.10 -5.65 8.45
C ASP A 97 19.06 -4.82 9.32
N SER A 98 20.35 -5.16 9.36
CA SER A 98 21.35 -4.40 10.11
C SER A 98 21.56 -2.99 9.56
N LYS A 99 21.30 -2.79 8.28
CA LYS A 99 21.36 -1.49 7.61
C LYS A 99 19.98 -0.86 7.43
N GLY A 100 18.90 -1.54 7.80
CA GLY A 100 17.54 -1.08 7.61
C GLY A 100 17.16 -0.90 6.13
N LEU A 101 17.73 -1.72 5.23
CA LEU A 101 17.50 -1.64 3.78
C LEU A 101 16.64 -2.80 3.31
N ALA A 102 15.71 -2.52 2.42
CA ALA A 102 14.97 -3.57 1.72
C ALA A 102 14.57 -3.11 0.30
N ALA A 103 14.30 -4.09 -0.57
CA ALA A 103 13.80 -3.85 -1.92
C ALA A 103 12.76 -4.91 -2.29
N ALA A 104 11.68 -4.45 -2.92
CA ALA A 104 10.58 -5.30 -3.37
C ALA A 104 10.05 -4.82 -4.73
N ALA A 105 9.46 -5.72 -5.48
CA ALA A 105 8.74 -5.39 -6.71
C ALA A 105 7.39 -6.11 -6.70
N GLY A 106 6.44 -5.58 -7.45
CA GLY A 106 5.11 -6.18 -7.51
C GLY A 106 4.24 -5.65 -8.61
N LEU A 107 3.04 -6.24 -8.64
CA LEU A 107 1.97 -5.90 -9.56
C LEU A 107 0.66 -5.86 -8.79
N ILE A 108 -0.14 -4.84 -9.02
CA ILE A 108 -1.54 -4.75 -8.62
C ILE A 108 -2.36 -4.61 -9.89
N TRP A 109 -3.27 -5.55 -10.15
CA TRP A 109 -4.11 -5.52 -11.34
C TRP A 109 -5.50 -4.98 -10.97
N TYR A 110 -5.94 -3.94 -11.64
CA TYR A 110 -7.22 -3.27 -11.43
C TYR A 110 -8.24 -3.75 -12.45
N THR A 111 -9.29 -4.42 -12.00
CA THR A 111 -10.40 -4.88 -12.85
C THR A 111 -11.71 -4.26 -12.36
N PRO A 112 -12.41 -3.46 -13.18
CA PRO A 112 -13.71 -2.92 -12.79
C PRO A 112 -14.72 -4.07 -12.66
N ILE A 113 -15.43 -4.13 -11.54
CA ILE A 113 -16.45 -5.17 -11.26
C ILE A 113 -17.89 -4.65 -11.41
N ASN A 114 -18.06 -3.34 -11.34
CA ASN A 114 -19.30 -2.67 -11.70
C ASN A 114 -18.99 -1.56 -12.72
N ARG A 115 -20.02 -1.03 -13.39
CA ARG A 115 -19.89 0.10 -14.36
C ARG A 115 -18.74 -0.10 -15.36
N ARG A 116 -18.69 -1.29 -15.97
CA ARG A 116 -17.56 -1.68 -16.83
C ARG A 116 -17.45 -0.87 -18.13
N THR A 117 -18.54 -0.28 -18.60
CA THR A 117 -18.54 0.52 -19.83
C THR A 117 -17.72 1.79 -19.62
N GLY A 118 -16.71 1.99 -20.46
CA GLY A 118 -15.78 3.12 -20.37
C GLY A 118 -14.73 3.02 -19.27
N GLN A 119 -14.58 1.83 -18.64
CA GLN A 119 -13.55 1.58 -17.64
C GLN A 119 -12.53 0.54 -18.14
N ASP A 120 -11.25 0.92 -18.16
CA ASP A 120 -10.17 0.01 -18.53
C ASP A 120 -9.75 -0.86 -17.35
N SER A 121 -9.35 -2.11 -17.66
CA SER A 121 -8.54 -2.90 -16.73
C SER A 121 -7.07 -2.53 -16.95
N TYR A 122 -6.32 -2.37 -15.86
CA TYR A 122 -4.91 -1.97 -15.94
C TYR A 122 -4.09 -2.54 -14.78
N GLY A 123 -2.78 -2.58 -14.94
CA GLY A 123 -1.85 -3.00 -13.92
C GLY A 123 -0.95 -1.85 -13.47
N LEU A 124 -0.76 -1.73 -12.14
CA LEU A 124 0.29 -0.94 -11.53
C LEU A 124 1.48 -1.86 -11.27
N VAL A 125 2.56 -1.68 -12.04
CA VAL A 125 3.85 -2.34 -11.79
C VAL A 125 4.77 -1.39 -11.04
N TYR A 126 5.54 -1.90 -10.08
CA TYR A 126 6.41 -1.06 -9.27
C TYR A 126 7.65 -1.80 -8.80
N ALA A 127 8.69 -1.05 -8.47
CA ALA A 127 9.87 -1.53 -7.75
C ALA A 127 10.22 -0.52 -6.65
N ASN A 128 10.14 -0.94 -5.39
CA ASN A 128 10.34 -0.10 -4.23
C ASN A 128 11.61 -0.44 -3.48
N PHE A 129 12.26 0.60 -2.99
CA PHE A 129 13.38 0.54 -2.08
C PHE A 129 12.99 1.22 -0.78
N SER A 130 13.36 0.66 0.35
CA SER A 130 13.14 1.30 1.64
C SER A 130 14.41 1.42 2.45
N LYS A 131 14.46 2.48 3.24
CA LYS A 131 15.49 2.74 4.22
C LYS A 131 14.85 3.11 5.55
N LYS A 132 15.14 2.32 6.58
CA LYS A 132 14.90 2.70 7.96
C LYS A 132 16.06 3.58 8.41
N VAL A 133 15.80 4.84 8.74
CA VAL A 133 16.86 5.84 9.05
C VAL A 133 17.59 5.46 10.33
N ASN A 134 16.84 4.94 11.30
CA ASN A 134 17.38 4.37 12.52
C ASN A 134 16.79 2.96 12.67
N THR A 135 17.62 1.96 12.94
CA THR A 135 17.19 0.56 13.11
C THR A 135 16.51 0.27 14.45
N GLY A 136 16.43 1.24 15.36
CA GLY A 136 15.63 1.14 16.59
C GLY A 136 14.12 1.05 16.30
N ASP A 137 13.32 0.73 17.33
CA ASP A 137 11.90 0.44 17.21
C ASP A 137 11.08 1.59 16.63
N TYR A 138 11.49 2.81 16.90
CA TYR A 138 10.82 4.05 16.46
C TYR A 138 11.57 4.79 15.35
N GLY A 139 12.47 4.10 14.65
CA GLY A 139 13.18 4.72 13.52
C GLY A 139 12.23 4.95 12.33
N PRO A 140 12.22 6.16 11.73
CA PRO A 140 11.41 6.42 10.55
C PRO A 140 11.89 5.59 9.36
N ARG A 141 10.93 5.20 8.52
CA ARG A 141 11.18 4.50 7.26
C ARG A 141 10.72 5.32 6.08
N ILE A 142 11.56 5.41 5.07
CA ILE A 142 11.24 6.00 3.78
C ILE A 142 11.23 4.88 2.76
N THR A 143 10.17 4.78 1.99
CA THR A 143 10.02 3.89 0.84
C THR A 143 9.91 4.74 -0.41
N PHE A 144 10.63 4.40 -1.47
CA PHE A 144 10.58 5.11 -2.74
C PHE A 144 10.85 4.17 -3.90
N GLY A 145 10.36 4.52 -5.08
CA GLY A 145 10.64 3.76 -6.28
C GLY A 145 9.88 4.22 -7.50
N PRO A 146 10.20 3.68 -8.68
CA PRO A 146 9.44 3.92 -9.88
C PRO A 146 8.14 3.08 -9.91
N TYR A 147 7.16 3.60 -10.62
CA TYR A 147 5.97 2.84 -11.02
C TYR A 147 5.66 3.01 -12.49
N GLY A 148 4.90 2.07 -13.03
CA GLY A 148 4.37 2.13 -14.39
C GLY A 148 2.95 1.56 -14.45
N ILE A 149 2.13 2.11 -15.35
CA ILE A 149 0.78 1.63 -15.65
C ILE A 149 0.80 0.90 -16.98
N VAL A 150 0.30 -0.32 -16.98
CA VAL A 150 0.16 -1.18 -18.15
C VAL A 150 -1.31 -1.50 -18.38
N GLY A 151 -1.72 -1.66 -19.66
CA GLY A 151 -3.09 -2.03 -20.01
C GLY A 151 -4.08 -0.87 -20.18
N ALA A 152 -3.83 0.30 -19.60
CA ALA A 152 -4.69 1.46 -19.79
C ALA A 152 -4.17 2.39 -20.90
N SER A 153 -5.08 3.05 -21.60
CA SER A 153 -4.73 4.12 -22.54
C SER A 153 -4.30 5.38 -21.80
N GLN A 154 -3.51 6.23 -22.47
CA GLN A 154 -3.10 7.51 -21.89
C GLN A 154 -4.29 8.48 -21.72
N SER A 155 -5.26 8.42 -22.64
CA SER A 155 -6.47 9.22 -22.55
C SER A 155 -7.35 8.84 -21.34
N TYR A 156 -7.29 7.58 -20.93
CA TYR A 156 -8.03 7.10 -19.76
C TYR A 156 -7.31 7.42 -18.45
N PHE A 157 -5.99 7.18 -18.39
CA PHE A 157 -5.26 7.19 -17.12
C PHE A 157 -4.46 8.48 -16.86
N GLY A 158 -4.04 9.18 -17.90
CA GLY A 158 -3.11 10.32 -17.80
C GLY A 158 -1.65 9.86 -17.73
N THR A 159 -0.88 10.35 -16.75
CA THR A 159 0.52 9.95 -16.57
C THR A 159 0.62 8.47 -16.19
N ARG A 160 1.31 7.68 -17.03
CA ARG A 160 1.41 6.22 -16.86
C ARG A 160 2.71 5.73 -16.23
N ALA A 161 3.63 6.61 -15.90
CA ALA A 161 4.86 6.25 -15.21
C ALA A 161 5.33 7.40 -14.33
N GLY A 162 5.98 7.07 -13.23
CA GLY A 162 6.47 8.08 -12.30
C GLY A 162 7.16 7.46 -11.11
N ALA A 163 7.20 8.23 -10.02
CA ALA A 163 7.78 7.83 -8.75
C ALA A 163 6.70 7.75 -7.67
N ILE A 164 6.92 6.84 -6.74
CA ILE A 164 6.15 6.71 -5.50
C ILE A 164 7.06 6.93 -4.31
N VAL A 165 6.52 7.57 -3.27
CA VAL A 165 7.22 7.80 -2.01
C VAL A 165 6.27 7.48 -0.86
N GLY A 166 6.77 6.75 0.12
CA GLY A 166 6.09 6.45 1.36
C GLY A 166 6.94 6.85 2.56
N TYR A 167 6.30 7.35 3.59
CA TYR A 167 6.90 7.70 4.87
C TYR A 167 6.15 7.05 6.00
N GLU A 168 6.87 6.43 6.94
CA GLU A 168 6.33 5.80 8.12
C GLU A 168 7.17 6.20 9.32
N GLN A 169 6.52 6.77 10.33
CA GLN A 169 7.12 7.11 11.63
C GLN A 169 6.37 6.38 12.73
N PRO A 170 6.88 5.25 13.23
CA PRO A 170 6.34 4.65 14.44
C PRO A 170 6.42 5.64 15.61
N ILE A 171 5.30 5.84 16.30
CA ILE A 171 5.20 6.70 17.49
C ILE A 171 4.79 5.90 18.73
N HIS A 172 4.33 4.69 18.52
CA HIS A 172 3.95 3.71 19.54
C HIS A 172 4.06 2.30 18.94
N ALA A 173 4.11 1.28 19.79
CA ALA A 173 4.15 -0.13 19.33
C ALA A 173 2.98 -0.52 18.39
N LYS A 174 1.87 0.20 18.45
CA LYS A 174 0.65 -0.03 17.66
C LYS A 174 0.22 1.17 16.82
N ALA A 175 1.02 2.24 16.76
CA ALA A 175 0.63 3.44 16.03
C ALA A 175 1.81 4.07 15.28
N SER A 176 1.56 4.50 14.05
CA SER A 176 2.53 5.19 13.20
C SER A 176 1.87 6.39 12.50
N ILE A 177 2.61 7.48 12.38
CA ILE A 177 2.28 8.54 11.42
C ILE A 177 2.77 8.05 10.06
N VAL A 178 1.92 8.16 9.06
CA VAL A 178 2.22 7.67 7.72
C VAL A 178 1.85 8.72 6.67
N ALA A 179 2.56 8.70 5.55
CA ALA A 179 2.20 9.51 4.40
C ALA A 179 2.64 8.78 3.12
N ASP A 180 1.85 8.91 2.07
CA ASP A 180 2.22 8.43 0.76
C ASP A 180 1.99 9.46 -0.35
N TRP A 181 2.75 9.31 -1.43
CA TRP A 181 2.70 10.18 -2.58
C TRP A 181 3.01 9.42 -3.87
N PHE A 182 2.17 9.70 -4.87
CA PHE A 182 2.41 9.30 -6.26
C PHE A 182 2.64 10.54 -7.11
N SER A 183 3.67 10.53 -7.94
CA SER A 183 3.92 11.58 -8.91
C SER A 183 2.98 11.46 -10.11
N GLY A 184 2.79 12.58 -10.82
CA GLY A 184 2.08 12.59 -12.09
C GLY A 184 0.66 13.17 -12.00
N VAL A 185 0.11 13.45 -13.16
CA VAL A 185 -1.28 13.90 -13.34
C VAL A 185 -2.09 12.68 -13.78
N SER A 186 -2.60 11.94 -12.80
CA SER A 186 -3.36 10.70 -12.99
C SER A 186 -4.28 10.48 -11.80
N GLY A 187 -5.09 9.43 -11.83
CA GLY A 187 -5.91 9.04 -10.69
C GLY A 187 -5.13 8.69 -9.42
N PHE A 188 -3.79 8.50 -9.52
CA PHE A 188 -2.89 8.27 -8.37
C PHE A 188 -2.07 9.50 -7.96
N GLY A 189 -2.12 10.59 -8.73
CA GLY A 189 -1.35 11.81 -8.47
C GLY A 189 -1.84 12.58 -7.25
N TYR A 190 -1.57 12.07 -6.04
CA TYR A 190 -2.02 12.67 -4.77
C TYR A 190 -0.98 12.51 -3.66
N PHE A 191 -1.22 13.21 -2.57
CA PHE A 191 -0.50 13.09 -1.29
C PHE A 191 -1.51 12.77 -0.18
N ASN A 192 -1.28 11.65 0.54
CA ASN A 192 -2.12 11.21 1.65
C ASN A 192 -1.30 11.19 2.95
N PRO A 193 -1.52 12.11 3.88
CA PRO A 193 -1.05 11.98 5.25
C PRO A 193 -2.09 11.23 6.10
N GLY A 194 -1.63 10.49 7.11
CA GLY A 194 -2.53 9.81 8.02
C GLY A 194 -1.86 9.12 9.20
N VAL A 195 -2.64 8.32 9.89
CA VAL A 195 -2.22 7.51 11.03
C VAL A 195 -2.60 6.06 10.76
N SER A 196 -1.64 5.16 10.95
CA SER A 196 -1.87 3.71 10.96
C SER A 196 -1.97 3.21 12.39
N ILE A 197 -2.98 2.41 12.69
CA ILE A 197 -3.19 1.78 14.00
C ILE A 197 -3.31 0.27 13.78
N THR A 198 -2.45 -0.49 14.47
CA THR A 198 -2.50 -1.95 14.46
C THR A 198 -3.41 -2.45 15.58
N LEU A 199 -4.47 -3.15 15.22
CA LEU A 199 -5.35 -3.85 16.14
C LEU A 199 -4.84 -5.29 16.32
N SER A 200 -4.61 -5.69 17.54
CA SER A 200 -4.12 -7.04 17.88
C SER A 200 -5.12 -7.74 18.78
#